data_124a181bd852920d1ad11e8397d0ea02
#
_entry.id   124a181bd852920d1ad11e8397d0ea02
#
_cell.length_a   1.000
_cell.length_b   1.000
_cell.length_c   1.000
_cell.angle_alpha   90.00
_cell.angle_beta   90.00
_cell.angle_gamma   90.00
#
_symmetry.space_group_name_H-M   'P 1'
#
loop_
_entity.id
_entity.type
_entity.pdbx_description
1 polymer ?
#
loop_
_entity_poly.entity_id
_entity_poly.type
_entity_poly.pdbx_seq_one_letter_code
_entity_poly.pdbx_strand_id
1 'polypeptide(L)'
;MKILKNTSVLKKAINKISDLGYVPTMGGLHSGHISLIKKSIKQSDKTIVTIFINKPQFNKKNDFLKYPRMLNKDISILAKLKVNYLYLPSKNQIYPDGPNNNIKISAFEKKLCGKYRPGHFKAVVDVIERFIKMIKPTKIYLGEKDMQQLKIIEHFVNKNYSNIK
;
A
#
# COMPACT_ATOMS: atom_id res chain seq x y z
N MET A 1 9.25 -15.45 -6.75
CA MET A 1 8.66 -14.09 -6.75
C MET A 1 8.84 -13.42 -8.10
N LYS A 2 7.77 -12.87 -8.70
CA LYS A 2 7.84 -12.10 -9.96
C LYS A 2 7.85 -10.60 -9.63
N ILE A 3 8.86 -9.88 -10.13
CA ILE A 3 8.96 -8.42 -9.94
C ILE A 3 8.28 -7.74 -11.13
N LEU A 4 7.34 -6.85 -10.82
CA LEU A 4 6.48 -6.13 -11.77
C LEU A 4 6.84 -4.64 -11.67
N LYS A 5 7.23 -4.02 -12.80
CA LYS A 5 7.69 -2.63 -12.82
C LYS A 5 6.76 -1.68 -13.57
N ASN A 6 5.74 -2.20 -14.24
CA ASN A 6 4.77 -1.38 -14.94
C ASN A 6 3.34 -1.95 -14.86
N THR A 7 2.35 -1.09 -15.10
CA THR A 7 0.93 -1.41 -14.94
C THR A 7 0.43 -2.46 -15.95
N SER A 8 0.97 -2.51 -17.17
CA SER A 8 0.56 -3.51 -18.17
C SER A 8 1.01 -4.91 -17.78
N VAL A 9 2.26 -5.05 -17.29
CA VAL A 9 2.78 -6.33 -16.78
C VAL A 9 2.05 -6.74 -15.50
N LEU A 10 1.74 -5.79 -14.61
CA LEU A 10 0.90 -6.04 -13.43
C LEU A 10 -0.43 -6.66 -13.85
N LYS A 11 -1.21 -5.96 -14.69
CA LYS A 11 -2.52 -6.43 -15.15
C LYS A 11 -2.47 -7.84 -15.75
N LYS A 12 -1.49 -8.11 -16.63
CA LYS A 12 -1.29 -9.46 -17.21
C LYS A 12 -1.00 -10.52 -16.16
N ALA A 13 -0.18 -10.18 -15.14
CA ALA A 13 0.24 -11.12 -14.12
C ALA A 13 -0.90 -11.54 -13.17
N ILE A 14 -1.86 -10.66 -12.89
CA ILE A 14 -2.93 -10.89 -11.90
C ILE A 14 -4.31 -11.17 -12.51
N ASN A 15 -4.46 -11.11 -13.84
CA ASN A 15 -5.76 -11.14 -14.54
C ASN A 15 -6.66 -12.34 -14.19
N LYS A 16 -6.08 -13.48 -13.83
CA LYS A 16 -6.83 -14.74 -13.55
C LYS A 16 -6.80 -15.14 -12.07
N ILE A 17 -6.46 -14.20 -11.17
CA ILE A 17 -6.35 -14.50 -9.74
C ILE A 17 -7.67 -14.10 -9.07
N SER A 18 -8.36 -15.07 -8.52
CA SER A 18 -9.66 -14.89 -7.84
C SER A 18 -9.50 -14.46 -6.39
N ASP A 19 -8.43 -14.89 -5.70
CA ASP A 19 -8.15 -14.52 -4.31
C ASP A 19 -6.74 -13.95 -4.18
N LEU A 20 -6.65 -12.62 -4.18
CA LEU A 20 -5.41 -11.86 -4.15
C LEU A 20 -5.28 -11.04 -2.87
N GLY A 21 -4.34 -11.41 -2.01
CA GLY A 21 -3.96 -10.62 -0.84
C GLY A 21 -2.97 -9.51 -1.21
N TYR A 22 -3.23 -8.31 -0.72
CA TYR A 22 -2.42 -7.13 -0.97
C TYR A 22 -1.80 -6.59 0.32
N VAL A 23 -0.49 -6.36 0.31
CA VAL A 23 0.26 -5.77 1.42
C VAL A 23 0.94 -4.48 0.93
N PRO A 24 0.38 -3.29 1.22
CA PRO A 24 1.02 -2.03 0.89
C PRO A 24 2.22 -1.75 1.78
N THR A 25 3.35 -1.36 1.19
CA THR A 25 4.54 -0.91 1.92
C THR A 25 5.25 0.25 1.22
N MET A 26 6.07 0.96 1.95
CA MET A 26 7.01 1.93 1.40
C MET A 26 8.45 1.39 1.36
N GLY A 27 8.67 0.09 1.62
CA GLY A 27 9.99 -0.51 1.81
C GLY A 27 10.52 -0.36 3.24
N GLY A 28 11.79 -0.74 3.45
CA GLY A 28 12.36 -0.82 4.79
C GLY A 28 11.67 -1.91 5.64
N LEU A 29 11.52 -3.10 5.06
CA LEU A 29 10.73 -4.17 5.67
C LEU A 29 11.29 -4.60 7.03
N HIS A 30 10.40 -4.70 8.00
CA HIS A 30 10.68 -5.14 9.37
C HIS A 30 9.70 -6.24 9.83
N SER A 31 9.83 -6.72 11.06
CA SER A 31 9.02 -7.83 11.61
C SER A 31 7.51 -7.63 11.46
N GLY A 32 7.00 -6.42 11.65
CA GLY A 32 5.59 -6.09 11.44
C GLY A 32 5.13 -6.31 9.99
N HIS A 33 5.90 -5.84 9.00
CA HIS A 33 5.60 -6.12 7.59
C HIS A 33 5.67 -7.62 7.27
N ILE A 34 6.67 -8.32 7.82
CA ILE A 34 6.84 -9.77 7.64
C ILE A 34 5.63 -10.53 8.18
N SER A 35 5.09 -10.13 9.34
CA SER A 35 3.88 -10.72 9.92
C SER A 35 2.67 -10.57 9.00
N LEU A 36 2.43 -9.36 8.46
CA LEU A 36 1.33 -9.11 7.51
C LEU A 36 1.47 -9.94 6.23
N ILE A 37 2.68 -10.02 5.68
CA ILE A 37 2.99 -10.81 4.49
C ILE A 37 2.73 -12.29 4.73
N LYS A 38 3.19 -12.84 5.85
CA LYS A 38 2.93 -14.24 6.24
C LYS A 38 1.43 -14.50 6.40
N LYS A 39 0.68 -13.57 7.00
CA LYS A 39 -0.78 -13.65 7.13
C LYS A 39 -1.45 -13.66 5.75
N SER A 40 -1.03 -12.78 4.85
CA SER A 40 -1.53 -12.74 3.47
C SER A 40 -1.27 -14.07 2.73
N ILE A 41 -0.04 -14.60 2.79
CA ILE A 41 0.32 -15.88 2.16
C ILE A 41 -0.51 -17.05 2.70
N LYS A 42 -0.86 -17.03 3.99
CA LYS A 42 -1.68 -18.08 4.62
C LYS A 42 -3.15 -17.99 4.23
N GLN A 43 -3.66 -16.78 3.95
CA GLN A 43 -5.08 -16.51 3.81
C GLN A 43 -5.55 -16.18 2.39
N SER A 44 -4.63 -16.13 1.42
CA SER A 44 -4.93 -15.81 0.03
C SER A 44 -4.18 -16.76 -0.92
N ASP A 45 -4.77 -17.03 -2.08
CA ASP A 45 -4.15 -17.90 -3.10
C ASP A 45 -2.84 -17.30 -3.62
N LYS A 46 -2.82 -16.00 -3.78
CA LYS A 46 -1.63 -15.23 -4.19
C LYS A 46 -1.48 -13.99 -3.34
N THR A 47 -0.23 -13.61 -3.11
CA THR A 47 0.11 -12.38 -2.38
C THR A 47 0.89 -11.44 -3.28
N ILE A 48 0.45 -10.18 -3.32
CA ILE A 48 1.17 -9.07 -3.92
C ILE A 48 1.60 -8.07 -2.84
N VAL A 49 2.87 -7.70 -2.89
CA VAL A 49 3.44 -6.63 -2.05
C VAL A 49 3.79 -5.45 -2.95
N THR A 50 3.50 -4.24 -2.52
CA THR A 50 4.03 -3.04 -3.19
C THR A 50 5.14 -2.43 -2.37
N ILE A 51 6.16 -1.87 -3.04
CA ILE A 51 7.12 -0.96 -2.43
C ILE A 51 7.05 0.34 -3.22
N PHE A 52 6.47 1.37 -2.59
CA PHE A 52 6.31 2.69 -3.20
C PHE A 52 6.41 3.79 -2.13
N ILE A 53 7.47 4.61 -2.19
CA ILE A 53 7.64 5.73 -1.25
C ILE A 53 6.74 6.88 -1.70
N ASN A 54 5.61 7.04 -1.02
CA ASN A 54 4.56 7.98 -1.35
C ASN A 54 4.90 9.41 -0.89
N LYS A 55 5.54 10.21 -1.76
CA LYS A 55 5.96 11.57 -1.42
C LYS A 55 4.83 12.47 -0.86
N PRO A 56 3.58 12.47 -1.39
CA PRO A 56 2.52 13.35 -0.90
C PRO A 56 2.14 13.19 0.57
N GLN A 57 2.39 12.03 1.20
CA GLN A 57 2.07 11.82 2.62
C GLN A 57 3.10 12.39 3.60
N PHE A 58 4.24 12.89 3.11
CA PHE A 58 5.29 13.49 3.95
C PHE A 58 5.06 14.98 4.13
N ASN A 59 4.83 15.44 5.36
CA ASN A 59 4.69 16.85 5.67
C ASN A 59 6.01 17.60 5.62
N LYS A 60 7.14 16.93 5.92
CA LYS A 60 8.48 17.51 5.89
C LYS A 60 9.31 16.90 4.78
N LYS A 61 9.97 17.75 3.97
CA LYS A 61 10.87 17.31 2.89
C LYS A 61 12.01 16.42 3.42
N ASN A 62 12.54 16.75 4.59
CA ASN A 62 13.63 15.98 5.22
C ASN A 62 13.21 14.54 5.56
N ASP A 63 11.98 14.31 6.03
CA ASP A 63 11.50 12.98 6.36
C ASP A 63 11.40 12.10 5.09
N PHE A 64 10.96 12.70 3.98
CA PHE A 64 10.96 12.02 2.68
C PHE A 64 12.38 11.70 2.19
N LEU A 65 13.32 12.64 2.32
CA LEU A 65 14.71 12.44 1.88
C LEU A 65 15.44 11.38 2.71
N LYS A 66 15.21 11.37 4.02
CA LYS A 66 15.82 10.42 4.97
C LYS A 66 15.10 9.08 5.04
N TYR A 67 13.96 8.92 4.35
CA TYR A 67 13.21 7.66 4.40
C TYR A 67 14.06 6.48 3.88
N PRO A 68 14.11 5.34 4.61
CA PRO A 68 14.96 4.20 4.25
C PRO A 68 14.68 3.66 2.85
N ARG A 69 15.73 3.48 2.05
CA ARG A 69 15.68 2.91 0.69
C ARG A 69 16.57 1.68 0.62
N MET A 70 16.03 0.55 1.04
CA MET A 70 16.79 -0.71 1.18
C MET A 70 16.26 -1.78 0.20
N LEU A 71 15.99 -1.39 -1.05
CA LEU A 71 15.28 -2.22 -2.02
C LEU A 71 15.86 -3.63 -2.19
N ASN A 72 17.18 -3.79 -2.29
CA ASN A 72 17.81 -5.10 -2.46
C ASN A 72 17.59 -6.00 -1.23
N LYS A 73 17.66 -5.43 -0.03
CA LYS A 73 17.35 -6.14 1.21
C LYS A 73 15.87 -6.55 1.26
N ASP A 74 14.98 -5.64 0.90
CA ASP A 74 13.54 -5.90 0.86
C ASP A 74 13.21 -7.01 -0.15
N ILE A 75 13.79 -6.97 -1.34
CA ILE A 75 13.64 -8.03 -2.37
C ILE A 75 14.11 -9.39 -1.81
N SER A 76 15.25 -9.44 -1.14
CA SER A 76 15.77 -10.68 -0.53
C SER A 76 14.81 -11.23 0.53
N ILE A 77 14.26 -10.37 1.40
CA ILE A 77 13.26 -10.77 2.41
C ILE A 77 12.01 -11.33 1.74
N LEU A 78 11.46 -10.64 0.75
CA LEU A 78 10.25 -11.07 0.04
C LEU A 78 10.45 -12.38 -0.72
N ALA A 79 11.62 -12.58 -1.32
CA ALA A 79 11.97 -13.82 -2.01
C ALA A 79 12.04 -15.00 -1.03
N LYS A 80 12.69 -14.83 0.14
CA LYS A 80 12.75 -15.85 1.21
C LYS A 80 11.35 -16.20 1.74
N LEU A 81 10.44 -15.23 1.81
CA LEU A 81 9.05 -15.43 2.21
C LEU A 81 8.19 -16.08 1.10
N LYS A 82 8.75 -16.31 -0.10
CA LYS A 82 8.05 -16.87 -1.26
C LYS A 82 6.81 -16.06 -1.70
N VAL A 83 6.88 -14.72 -1.56
CA VAL A 83 5.85 -13.81 -2.09
C VAL A 83 5.67 -14.03 -3.58
N ASN A 84 4.44 -14.04 -4.09
CA ASN A 84 4.17 -14.29 -5.51
C ASN A 84 4.59 -13.09 -6.37
N TYR A 85 4.19 -11.88 -5.97
CA TYR A 85 4.40 -10.67 -6.76
C TYR A 85 4.93 -9.53 -5.91
N LEU A 86 5.95 -8.83 -6.42
CA LEU A 86 6.41 -7.55 -5.93
C LEU A 86 6.14 -6.50 -7.02
N TYR A 87 5.32 -5.48 -6.72
CA TYR A 87 5.06 -4.38 -7.63
C TYR A 87 5.85 -3.14 -7.22
N LEU A 88 6.66 -2.63 -8.16
CA LEU A 88 7.54 -1.47 -8.00
C LEU A 88 7.16 -0.41 -9.03
N PRO A 89 6.07 0.33 -8.84
CA PRO A 89 5.67 1.36 -9.81
C PRO A 89 6.57 2.59 -9.77
N SER A 90 6.63 3.30 -10.89
CA SER A 90 7.13 4.67 -10.92
C SER A 90 6.09 5.66 -10.38
N LYS A 91 6.54 6.88 -10.01
CA LYS A 91 5.64 7.96 -9.61
C LYS A 91 4.58 8.27 -10.67
N ASN A 92 4.97 8.32 -11.94
CA ASN A 92 4.04 8.67 -13.03
C ASN A 92 2.97 7.58 -13.27
N GLN A 93 3.26 6.33 -12.95
CA GLN A 93 2.26 5.26 -13.02
C GLN A 93 1.19 5.38 -11.92
N ILE A 94 1.58 5.86 -10.74
CA ILE A 94 0.64 6.07 -9.63
C ILE A 94 -0.07 7.42 -9.77
N TYR A 95 0.65 8.46 -10.17
CA TYR A 95 0.17 9.84 -10.23
C TYR A 95 0.38 10.45 -11.61
N PRO A 96 -0.28 9.97 -12.68
CA PRO A 96 -0.13 10.57 -14.02
C PRO A 96 -0.58 12.03 -14.02
N ASP A 97 -1.69 12.35 -13.31
CA ASP A 97 -2.27 13.68 -13.23
C ASP A 97 -2.04 14.34 -11.85
N GLY A 98 -1.08 13.85 -11.08
CA GLY A 98 -0.81 14.31 -9.73
C GLY A 98 -1.73 13.70 -8.65
N PRO A 99 -1.57 14.12 -7.37
CA PRO A 99 -2.41 13.67 -6.24
C PRO A 99 -3.86 14.12 -6.36
N ASN A 100 -4.80 13.30 -5.89
CA ASN A 100 -6.21 13.66 -5.79
C ASN A 100 -6.48 14.40 -4.48
N ASN A 101 -6.57 15.73 -4.54
CA ASN A 101 -6.83 16.57 -3.37
C ASN A 101 -8.32 16.54 -2.92
N ASN A 102 -9.22 16.02 -3.76
CA ASN A 102 -10.67 15.98 -3.51
C ASN A 102 -11.13 14.68 -2.82
N ILE A 103 -10.19 13.83 -2.40
CA ILE A 103 -10.54 12.57 -1.73
C ILE A 103 -11.25 12.85 -0.41
N LYS A 104 -12.44 12.26 -0.24
CA LYS A 104 -13.26 12.41 0.96
C LYS A 104 -12.94 11.30 1.94
N ILE A 105 -12.47 11.64 3.12
CA ILE A 105 -12.19 10.70 4.21
C ILE A 105 -12.90 11.13 5.49
N SER A 106 -12.95 10.26 6.49
CA SER A 106 -13.57 10.55 7.78
C SER A 106 -12.96 11.79 8.45
N ALA A 107 -13.78 12.60 9.12
CA ALA A 107 -13.33 13.72 9.94
C ALA A 107 -12.36 13.31 11.08
N PHE A 108 -12.26 12.02 11.37
CA PHE A 108 -11.28 11.45 12.30
C PHE A 108 -9.84 11.75 11.88
N GLU A 109 -9.58 12.06 10.58
CA GLU A 109 -8.27 12.51 10.09
C GLU A 109 -7.71 13.73 10.83
N LYS A 110 -8.60 14.60 11.36
CA LYS A 110 -8.22 15.84 12.06
C LYS A 110 -7.93 15.64 13.55
N LYS A 111 -8.12 14.43 14.06
CA LYS A 111 -7.90 14.08 15.47
C LYS A 111 -6.53 13.41 15.65
N LEU A 112 -6.12 13.20 16.90
CA LEU A 112 -4.89 12.50 17.29
C LEU A 112 -3.67 12.99 16.49
N CYS A 113 -2.87 12.08 15.91
CA CYS A 113 -1.69 12.43 15.12
C CYS A 113 -2.02 13.22 13.85
N GLY A 114 -3.23 13.09 13.30
CA GLY A 114 -3.67 13.84 12.13
C GLY A 114 -3.76 15.35 12.37
N LYS A 115 -4.00 15.79 13.61
CA LYS A 115 -3.94 17.21 14.02
C LYS A 115 -2.57 17.84 13.69
N TYR A 116 -1.50 17.07 13.80
CA TYR A 116 -0.12 17.52 13.59
C TYR A 116 0.42 17.17 12.19
N ARG A 117 -0.37 16.48 11.37
CA ARG A 117 0.01 16.02 10.04
C ARG A 117 -1.08 16.36 9.00
N PRO A 118 -1.34 17.66 8.73
CA PRO A 118 -2.39 18.05 7.81
C PRO A 118 -2.20 17.43 6.42
N GLY A 119 -3.27 16.85 5.85
CA GLY A 119 -3.26 16.20 4.53
C GLY A 119 -2.61 14.82 4.47
N HIS A 120 -1.91 14.38 5.51
CA HIS A 120 -1.23 13.09 5.54
C HIS A 120 -2.16 11.91 5.21
N PHE A 121 -3.27 11.79 5.93
CA PHE A 121 -4.20 10.67 5.73
C PHE A 121 -4.93 10.73 4.40
N LYS A 122 -5.22 11.93 3.87
CA LYS A 122 -5.74 12.06 2.51
C LYS A 122 -4.77 11.49 1.48
N ALA A 123 -3.49 11.81 1.60
CA ALA A 123 -2.47 11.28 0.70
C ALA A 123 -2.24 9.76 0.85
N VAL A 124 -2.40 9.22 2.07
CA VAL A 124 -2.35 7.77 2.30
C VAL A 124 -3.55 7.08 1.65
N VAL A 125 -4.77 7.60 1.83
CA VAL A 125 -5.96 7.01 1.23
C VAL A 125 -5.92 7.13 -0.29
N ASP A 126 -5.43 8.26 -0.86
CA ASP A 126 -5.26 8.43 -2.31
C ASP A 126 -4.36 7.33 -2.91
N VAL A 127 -3.19 7.11 -2.32
CA VAL A 127 -2.29 6.07 -2.86
C VAL A 127 -2.86 4.67 -2.71
N ILE A 128 -3.52 4.37 -1.59
CA ILE A 128 -4.17 3.07 -1.38
C ILE A 128 -5.31 2.86 -2.38
N GLU A 129 -6.15 3.85 -2.61
CA GLU A 129 -7.23 3.77 -3.61
C GLU A 129 -6.69 3.50 -5.02
N ARG A 130 -5.61 4.17 -5.41
CA ARG A 130 -4.95 3.95 -6.71
C ARG A 130 -4.45 2.52 -6.84
N PHE A 131 -3.83 1.98 -5.79
CA PHE A 131 -3.41 0.58 -5.78
C PHE A 131 -4.61 -0.37 -5.83
N ILE A 132 -5.70 -0.12 -5.10
CA ILE A 132 -6.92 -0.92 -5.16
C ILE A 132 -7.46 -0.97 -6.59
N LYS A 133 -7.55 0.17 -7.28
CA LYS A 133 -8.03 0.26 -8.67
C LYS A 133 -7.14 -0.51 -9.67
N MET A 134 -5.82 -0.54 -9.42
CA MET A 134 -4.86 -1.24 -10.29
C MET A 134 -4.75 -2.72 -10.00
N ILE A 135 -4.73 -3.11 -8.72
CA ILE A 135 -4.48 -4.48 -8.25
C ILE A 135 -5.79 -5.28 -8.14
N LYS A 136 -6.90 -4.62 -7.78
CA LYS A 136 -8.20 -5.23 -7.51
C LYS A 136 -8.09 -6.39 -6.51
N PRO A 137 -7.51 -6.18 -5.32
CA PRO A 137 -7.33 -7.24 -4.34
C PRO A 137 -8.66 -7.68 -3.75
N THR A 138 -8.72 -8.91 -3.22
CA THR A 138 -9.84 -9.40 -2.41
C THR A 138 -9.63 -9.12 -0.92
N LYS A 139 -8.38 -8.97 -0.50
CA LYS A 139 -7.99 -8.71 0.89
C LYS A 139 -6.84 -7.71 0.95
N ILE A 140 -6.91 -6.78 1.93
CA ILE A 140 -5.81 -5.84 2.20
C ILE A 140 -5.31 -6.07 3.63
N TYR A 141 -4.00 -6.16 3.81
CA TYR A 141 -3.37 -6.40 5.10
C TYR A 141 -2.66 -5.14 5.57
N LEU A 142 -3.14 -4.56 6.66
CA LEU A 142 -2.63 -3.34 7.27
C LEU A 142 -2.22 -3.59 8.72
N GLY A 143 -1.22 -2.88 9.21
CA GLY A 143 -0.71 -3.03 10.56
C GLY A 143 -1.45 -2.18 11.58
N GLU A 144 -1.70 -2.73 12.77
CA GLU A 144 -2.35 -2.04 13.89
C GLU A 144 -1.45 -0.99 14.55
N LYS A 145 -0.14 -1.03 14.31
CA LYS A 145 0.81 -0.05 14.85
C LYS A 145 0.39 1.39 14.54
N ASP A 146 -0.12 1.63 13.33
CA ASP A 146 -0.63 2.92 12.89
C ASP A 146 -2.17 2.92 12.97
N MET A 147 -2.74 2.72 14.18
CA MET A 147 -4.17 2.50 14.43
C MET A 147 -5.06 3.55 13.78
N GLN A 148 -4.70 4.83 13.85
CA GLN A 148 -5.52 5.89 13.24
C GLN A 148 -5.55 5.74 11.72
N GLN A 149 -4.41 5.44 11.09
CA GLN A 149 -4.33 5.17 9.65
C GLN A 149 -5.17 3.95 9.26
N LEU A 150 -5.04 2.86 10.02
CA LEU A 150 -5.83 1.64 9.82
C LEU A 150 -7.33 1.96 9.83
N LYS A 151 -7.83 2.65 10.85
CA LYS A 151 -9.27 2.97 10.97
C LYS A 151 -9.78 3.90 9.86
N ILE A 152 -8.95 4.82 9.38
CA ILE A 152 -9.32 5.71 8.27
C ILE A 152 -9.40 4.91 6.97
N ILE A 153 -8.41 4.04 6.70
CA ILE A 153 -8.40 3.20 5.49
C ILE A 153 -9.55 2.18 5.54
N GLU A 154 -9.75 1.49 6.67
CA GLU A 154 -10.84 0.54 6.88
C GLU A 154 -12.21 1.18 6.59
N HIS A 155 -12.49 2.34 7.17
CA HIS A 155 -13.71 3.09 6.90
C HIS A 155 -13.87 3.44 5.42
N PHE A 156 -12.80 3.92 4.78
CA PHE A 156 -12.83 4.29 3.37
C PHE A 156 -13.07 3.07 2.46
N VAL A 157 -12.37 1.96 2.73
CA VAL A 157 -12.51 0.73 1.93
C VAL A 157 -13.89 0.13 2.09
N ASN A 158 -14.40 0.00 3.31
CA ASN A 158 -15.74 -0.56 3.57
C ASN A 158 -16.85 0.26 2.89
N LYS A 159 -16.69 1.59 2.82
CA LYS A 159 -17.66 2.47 2.18
C LYS A 159 -17.65 2.38 0.64
N ASN A 160 -16.48 2.20 0.04
CA ASN A 160 -16.31 2.35 -1.41
C ASN A 160 -16.02 1.03 -2.15
N TYR A 161 -15.65 -0.03 -1.43
CA TYR A 161 -15.17 -1.31 -1.97
C TYR A 161 -15.68 -2.48 -1.11
N SER A 162 -16.99 -2.74 -1.13
CA SER A 162 -17.65 -3.73 -0.26
C SER A 162 -17.17 -5.18 -0.41
N ASN A 163 -16.52 -5.50 -1.53
CA ASN A 163 -15.99 -6.83 -1.82
C ASN A 163 -14.53 -7.05 -1.35
N ILE A 164 -13.90 -6.06 -0.69
CA ILE A 164 -12.54 -6.16 -0.14
C ILE A 164 -12.62 -6.37 1.37
N LYS A 165 -11.89 -7.39 1.86
CA LYS A 165 -11.75 -7.69 3.30
C LYS A 165 -10.43 -7.16 3.85
#